data_75c70fd76dc0dc3193c1f13e48a019aa
#
_entry.id   75c70fd76dc0dc3193c1f13e48a019aa
#
_cell.length_a   1.000
_cell.length_b   1.000
_cell.length_c   1.000
_cell.angle_alpha   90.00
_cell.angle_beta   90.00
_cell.angle_gamma   90.00
#
_symmetry.space_group_name_H-M   'P 1'
#
loop_
_entity.id
_entity.type
_entity.pdbx_description
1 polymer ?
#
loop_
_entity_poly.entity_id
_entity_poly.type
_entity_poly.pdbx_seq_one_letter_code
_entity_poly.pdbx_strand_id
1 'polypeptide(L)'
;MGLLTFSINLTLDGCIDHQEGIADDETHAFFTRLMDEGGAMLWGRVTYEMMEGYWPAVARGDVAAPPAIREWAVKLEAKPKYVVSSTREDFPWTHSHHITGDLRAGVQKLKDATPNGVLLGSGKLAAELDRMDLIDEYKLLVHPRIAGHGPTLYESGLPSTRRLELISATPLRCGAVAMHYRRAG
;
A
#
# COMPACT_ATOMS: atom_id res chain seq x y z
N MET A 1 -11.23 15.84 4.89
CA MET A 1 -11.02 14.40 5.13
C MET A 1 -10.55 13.77 3.84
N GLY A 2 -9.33 13.18 3.84
CA GLY A 2 -8.80 12.46 2.71
C GLY A 2 -9.33 11.02 2.65
N LEU A 3 -9.24 10.42 1.45
CA LEU A 3 -9.62 9.02 1.25
C LEU A 3 -8.50 8.10 1.74
N LEU A 4 -8.88 6.93 2.26
CA LEU A 4 -7.96 5.83 2.49
C LEU A 4 -8.02 4.89 1.28
N THR A 5 -6.95 4.88 0.50
CA THR A 5 -6.82 4.05 -0.70
C THR A 5 -5.93 2.86 -0.39
N PHE A 6 -6.48 1.65 -0.49
CA PHE A 6 -5.71 0.42 -0.41
C PHE A 6 -5.11 0.09 -1.77
N SER A 7 -3.79 -0.11 -1.82
CA SER A 7 -3.09 -0.49 -3.04
C SER A 7 -2.06 -1.58 -2.77
N ILE A 8 -2.08 -2.61 -3.60
CA ILE A 8 -1.16 -3.75 -3.49
C ILE A 8 -1.03 -4.48 -4.83
N ASN A 9 0.13 -5.13 -5.03
CA ASN A 9 0.30 -6.16 -6.06
C ASN A 9 -0.36 -7.46 -5.61
N LEU A 10 -1.07 -8.13 -6.50
CA LEU A 10 -1.57 -9.48 -6.24
C LEU A 10 -1.61 -10.31 -7.53
N THR A 11 -1.55 -11.62 -7.36
CA THR A 11 -1.76 -12.60 -8.44
C THR A 11 -3.26 -12.87 -8.64
N LEU A 12 -3.62 -13.60 -9.71
CA LEU A 12 -5.02 -13.98 -9.99
C LEU A 12 -5.65 -14.82 -8.87
N ASP A 13 -4.85 -15.60 -8.14
CA ASP A 13 -5.29 -16.39 -6.99
C ASP A 13 -5.15 -15.66 -5.65
N GLY A 14 -4.88 -14.34 -5.67
CA GLY A 14 -4.89 -13.47 -4.50
C GLY A 14 -3.63 -13.48 -3.66
N CYS A 15 -2.52 -14.07 -4.12
CA CYS A 15 -1.24 -14.00 -3.45
C CYS A 15 -0.71 -12.56 -3.45
N ILE A 16 -0.28 -12.10 -2.28
CA ILE A 16 0.25 -10.74 -2.06
C ILE A 16 1.75 -10.73 -1.74
N ASP A 17 2.46 -11.82 -1.98
CA ASP A 17 3.90 -11.84 -1.90
C ASP A 17 4.48 -10.89 -2.95
N HIS A 18 5.30 -9.93 -2.52
CA HIS A 18 5.87 -8.92 -3.41
C HIS A 18 6.78 -9.52 -4.50
N GLN A 19 7.33 -10.72 -4.27
CA GLN A 19 8.17 -11.43 -5.24
C GLN A 19 7.37 -11.98 -6.44
N GLU A 20 6.06 -12.12 -6.29
CA GLU A 20 5.18 -12.57 -7.37
C GLU A 20 4.73 -11.43 -8.30
N GLY A 21 5.04 -10.18 -7.97
CA GLY A 21 4.80 -9.04 -8.85
C GLY A 21 5.78 -8.98 -10.02
N ILE A 22 5.32 -8.47 -11.17
CA ILE A 22 6.18 -8.11 -12.29
C ILE A 22 6.70 -6.70 -12.03
N ALA A 23 8.01 -6.54 -11.93
CA ALA A 23 8.67 -5.25 -11.76
C ALA A 23 9.17 -4.74 -13.11
N ASP A 24 8.40 -3.88 -13.75
CA ASP A 24 8.76 -3.18 -14.98
C ASP A 24 8.43 -1.68 -14.89
N ASP A 25 8.73 -0.92 -15.95
CA ASP A 25 8.53 0.53 -15.96
C ASP A 25 7.07 0.94 -15.79
N GLU A 26 6.12 0.16 -16.34
CA GLU A 26 4.69 0.49 -16.23
C GLU A 26 4.14 0.20 -14.84
N THR A 27 4.52 -0.92 -14.23
CA THR A 27 4.12 -1.26 -12.86
C THR A 27 4.75 -0.29 -11.86
N HIS A 28 6.01 0.10 -12.11
CA HIS A 28 6.68 1.13 -11.30
C HIS A 28 5.98 2.49 -11.44
N ALA A 29 5.65 2.91 -12.67
CA ALA A 29 4.92 4.15 -12.92
C ALA A 29 3.52 4.17 -12.26
N PHE A 30 2.85 3.04 -12.18
CA PHE A 30 1.57 2.92 -11.46
C PHE A 30 1.73 3.29 -9.98
N PHE A 31 2.69 2.68 -9.27
CA PHE A 31 2.92 2.98 -7.85
C PHE A 31 3.50 4.38 -7.62
N THR A 32 4.29 4.89 -8.54
CA THR A 32 4.81 6.27 -8.47
C THR A 32 3.69 7.29 -8.53
N ARG A 33 2.73 7.12 -9.43
CA ARG A 33 1.54 7.99 -9.50
C ARG A 33 0.73 7.96 -8.19
N LEU A 34 0.49 6.74 -7.64
CA LEU A 34 -0.22 6.62 -6.37
C LEU A 34 0.50 7.35 -5.23
N MET A 35 1.82 7.23 -5.18
CA MET A 35 2.62 7.93 -4.17
C MET A 35 2.60 9.45 -4.38
N ASP A 36 2.63 9.93 -5.62
CA ASP A 36 2.57 11.36 -5.92
C ASP A 36 1.19 11.96 -5.55
N GLU A 37 0.11 11.22 -5.79
CA GLU A 37 -1.27 11.62 -5.48
C GLU A 37 -1.53 11.62 -3.96
N GLY A 38 -1.01 10.63 -3.22
CA GLY A 38 -1.24 10.46 -1.79
C GLY A 38 -0.44 11.42 -0.92
N GLY A 39 -1.04 11.91 0.17
CA GLY A 39 -0.40 12.79 1.15
C GLY A 39 0.46 12.05 2.18
N ALA A 40 0.17 10.78 2.46
CA ALA A 40 0.88 9.96 3.45
C ALA A 40 0.81 8.48 3.09
N MET A 41 1.77 7.71 3.63
CA MET A 41 1.78 6.25 3.58
C MET A 41 1.26 5.67 4.89
N LEU A 42 0.51 4.57 4.83
CA LEU A 42 0.08 3.81 6.00
C LEU A 42 0.48 2.34 5.85
N TRP A 43 1.22 1.81 6.81
CA TRP A 43 1.74 0.45 6.78
C TRP A 43 1.56 -0.27 8.11
N GLY A 44 1.47 -1.59 8.07
CA GLY A 44 1.75 -2.44 9.22
C GLY A 44 3.27 -2.59 9.42
N ARG A 45 3.65 -3.10 10.59
CA ARG A 45 5.06 -3.28 10.98
C ARG A 45 5.89 -4.04 9.93
N VAL A 46 5.40 -5.17 9.44
CA VAL A 46 6.14 -6.04 8.51
C VAL A 46 6.45 -5.32 7.20
N THR A 47 5.47 -4.60 6.65
CA THR A 47 5.69 -3.79 5.44
C THR A 47 6.67 -2.66 5.70
N TYR A 48 6.53 -1.97 6.84
CA TYR A 48 7.47 -0.93 7.22
C TYR A 48 8.91 -1.45 7.30
N GLU A 49 9.14 -2.56 7.99
CA GLU A 49 10.46 -3.17 8.15
C GLU A 49 11.07 -3.59 6.80
N MET A 50 10.27 -4.15 5.91
CA MET A 50 10.70 -4.48 4.55
C MET A 50 11.13 -3.24 3.77
N MET A 51 10.35 -2.16 3.85
CA MET A 51 10.62 -0.90 3.16
C MET A 51 11.83 -0.18 3.78
N GLU A 52 11.89 -0.10 5.11
CA GLU A 52 13.00 0.49 5.88
C GLU A 52 14.35 -0.18 5.58
N GLY A 53 14.36 -1.49 5.38
CA GLY A 53 15.57 -2.27 5.12
C GLY A 53 16.23 -2.01 3.77
N TYR A 54 15.55 -1.34 2.83
CA TYR A 54 16.05 -1.16 1.47
C TYR A 54 16.03 0.31 1.02
N TRP A 55 14.90 0.99 1.11
CA TRP A 55 14.68 2.28 0.45
C TRP A 55 15.52 3.44 0.98
N PRO A 56 15.79 3.57 2.29
CA PRO A 56 16.67 4.64 2.78
C PRO A 56 18.09 4.56 2.21
N ALA A 57 18.63 3.37 2.04
CA ALA A 57 19.96 3.16 1.44
C ALA A 57 19.99 3.55 -0.05
N VAL A 58 18.92 3.23 -0.78
CA VAL A 58 18.76 3.66 -2.18
C VAL A 58 18.65 5.18 -2.29
N ALA A 59 17.87 5.82 -1.42
CA ALA A 59 17.69 7.27 -1.40
C ALA A 59 19.03 8.01 -1.15
N ARG A 60 19.85 7.51 -0.22
CA ARG A 60 21.17 8.08 0.08
C ARG A 60 22.22 7.78 -1.00
N GLY A 61 21.95 6.79 -1.88
CA GLY A 61 22.92 6.34 -2.89
C GLY A 61 23.92 5.30 -2.39
N ASP A 62 23.68 4.70 -1.23
CA ASP A 62 24.50 3.62 -0.68
C ASP A 62 24.33 2.31 -1.46
N VAL A 63 23.20 2.16 -2.14
CA VAL A 63 22.84 1.05 -3.03
C VAL A 63 22.67 1.58 -4.44
N ALA A 64 23.34 0.97 -5.41
CA ALA A 64 23.18 1.30 -6.82
C ALA A 64 21.78 0.93 -7.31
N ALA A 65 21.11 1.87 -7.96
CA ALA A 65 19.77 1.67 -8.53
C ALA A 65 19.60 2.52 -9.80
N PRO A 66 18.73 2.08 -10.73
CA PRO A 66 18.36 2.91 -11.88
C PRO A 66 17.83 4.29 -11.45
N PRO A 67 17.99 5.34 -12.29
CA PRO A 67 17.56 6.69 -11.93
C PRO A 67 16.10 6.81 -11.46
N ALA A 68 15.17 6.13 -12.13
CA ALA A 68 13.76 6.15 -11.76
C ALA A 68 13.49 5.53 -10.37
N ILE A 69 14.22 4.46 -10.04
CA ILE A 69 14.14 3.80 -8.73
C ILE A 69 14.69 4.71 -7.64
N ARG A 70 15.80 5.39 -7.90
CA ARG A 70 16.39 6.35 -6.96
C ARG A 70 15.48 7.56 -6.75
N GLU A 71 14.90 8.10 -7.82
CA GLU A 71 13.93 9.20 -7.72
C GLU A 71 12.74 8.81 -6.83
N TRP A 72 12.19 7.61 -7.04
CA TRP A 72 11.10 7.07 -6.21
C TRP A 72 11.52 6.95 -4.74
N ALA A 73 12.74 6.45 -4.48
CA ALA A 73 13.28 6.33 -3.12
C ALA A 73 13.38 7.69 -2.42
N VAL A 74 13.85 8.73 -3.13
CA VAL A 74 13.94 10.10 -2.60
C VAL A 74 12.55 10.68 -2.30
N LYS A 75 11.57 10.46 -3.17
CA LYS A 75 10.17 10.86 -2.93
C LYS A 75 9.59 10.16 -1.72
N LEU A 76 9.84 8.85 -1.58
CA LEU A 76 9.38 8.06 -0.45
C LEU A 76 10.03 8.50 0.88
N GLU A 77 11.32 8.86 0.86
CA GLU A 77 12.04 9.41 2.01
C GLU A 77 11.34 10.65 2.57
N ALA A 78 10.91 11.55 1.69
CA ALA A 78 10.22 12.79 2.05
C ALA A 78 8.75 12.59 2.49
N LYS A 79 8.12 11.46 2.12
CA LYS A 79 6.70 11.21 2.39
C LYS A 79 6.48 10.88 3.87
N PRO A 80 5.45 11.44 4.56
CA PRO A 80 5.05 11.00 5.87
C PRO A 80 4.62 9.53 5.87
N LYS A 81 5.13 8.75 6.82
CA LYS A 81 4.87 7.32 6.98
C LYS A 81 4.21 7.08 8.33
N TYR A 82 3.05 6.47 8.32
CA TYR A 82 2.35 6.08 9.53
C TYR A 82 2.38 4.57 9.67
N VAL A 83 2.69 4.09 10.87
CA VAL A 83 2.89 2.67 11.13
C VAL A 83 1.97 2.19 12.23
N VAL A 84 1.28 1.09 11.97
CA VAL A 84 0.48 0.36 12.95
C VAL A 84 1.28 -0.83 13.44
N SER A 85 1.53 -0.90 14.74
CA SER A 85 2.24 -2.01 15.38
C SER A 85 1.81 -2.15 16.84
N SER A 86 1.68 -3.39 17.30
CA SER A 86 1.50 -3.74 18.72
C SER A 86 2.77 -4.28 19.38
N THR A 87 3.86 -4.45 18.61
CA THR A 87 5.08 -5.14 19.06
C THR A 87 6.35 -4.32 18.89
N ARG A 88 6.32 -3.30 18.03
CA ARG A 88 7.44 -2.37 17.81
C ARG A 88 6.96 -0.94 18.03
N GLU A 89 7.73 -0.15 18.75
CA GLU A 89 7.43 1.25 19.11
C GLU A 89 8.38 2.25 18.47
N ASP A 90 9.58 1.81 18.07
CA ASP A 90 10.60 2.66 17.47
C ASP A 90 10.62 2.53 15.95
N PHE A 91 10.45 3.66 15.27
CA PHE A 91 10.40 3.77 13.80
C PHE A 91 11.35 4.90 13.34
N PRO A 92 12.67 4.61 13.23
CA PRO A 92 13.69 5.63 13.03
C PRO A 92 13.75 6.19 11.60
N TRP A 93 13.07 5.59 10.64
CA TRP A 93 13.05 6.13 9.27
C TRP A 93 12.39 7.51 9.25
N THR A 94 13.03 8.45 8.57
CA THR A 94 12.62 9.86 8.47
C THR A 94 11.12 10.01 8.21
N HIS A 95 10.45 10.92 8.92
CA HIS A 95 9.01 11.19 8.83
C HIS A 95 8.12 9.98 9.17
N SER A 96 8.59 9.06 10.00
CA SER A 96 7.78 7.95 10.51
C SER A 96 7.05 8.31 11.80
N HIS A 97 5.80 7.87 11.89
CA HIS A 97 4.90 8.14 13.02
C HIS A 97 4.21 6.85 13.43
N HIS A 98 4.23 6.53 14.71
CA HIS A 98 3.52 5.37 15.26
C HIS A 98 2.06 5.73 15.55
N ILE A 99 1.11 4.96 15.00
CA ILE A 99 -0.30 5.03 15.40
C ILE A 99 -0.47 4.16 16.63
N THR A 100 -0.75 4.79 17.78
CA THR A 100 -0.96 4.12 19.06
C THR A 100 -2.41 4.24 19.52
N GLY A 101 -2.82 3.38 20.45
CA GLY A 101 -4.16 3.40 21.03
C GLY A 101 -5.21 2.75 20.11
N ASP A 102 -6.40 3.33 20.08
CA ASP A 102 -7.50 2.82 19.24
C ASP A 102 -7.21 2.99 17.77
N LEU A 103 -7.15 1.87 17.03
CA LEU A 103 -6.80 1.84 15.61
C LEU A 103 -7.80 2.64 14.75
N ARG A 104 -9.11 2.51 14.99
CA ARG A 104 -10.14 3.23 14.26
C ARG A 104 -9.97 4.74 14.42
N ALA A 105 -9.85 5.21 15.65
CA ALA A 105 -9.67 6.62 15.97
C ALA A 105 -8.36 7.17 15.38
N GLY A 106 -7.26 6.41 15.47
CA GLY A 106 -5.96 6.80 14.92
C GLY A 106 -5.98 6.95 13.40
N VAL A 107 -6.57 5.99 12.69
CA VAL A 107 -6.67 6.04 11.22
C VAL A 107 -7.67 7.13 10.78
N GLN A 108 -8.79 7.31 11.49
CA GLN A 108 -9.73 8.39 11.18
C GLN A 108 -9.07 9.76 11.33
N LYS A 109 -8.34 9.98 12.43
CA LYS A 109 -7.56 11.22 12.64
C LYS A 109 -6.54 11.45 11.52
N LEU A 110 -5.86 10.39 11.06
CA LEU A 110 -4.94 10.48 9.94
C LEU A 110 -5.65 10.90 8.65
N LYS A 111 -6.80 10.29 8.32
CA LYS A 111 -7.62 10.67 7.16
C LYS A 111 -8.03 12.15 7.22
N ASP A 112 -8.46 12.62 8.39
CA ASP A 112 -8.90 14.01 8.58
C ASP A 112 -7.75 15.00 8.40
N ALA A 113 -6.55 14.64 8.84
CA ALA A 113 -5.33 15.46 8.73
C ALA A 113 -4.67 15.43 7.33
N THR A 114 -5.08 14.50 6.45
CA THR A 114 -4.42 14.27 5.16
C THR A 114 -5.39 14.48 4.00
N PRO A 115 -5.66 15.73 3.57
CA PRO A 115 -6.65 16.04 2.53
C PRO A 115 -6.38 15.34 1.19
N ASN A 116 -5.09 15.15 0.84
CA ASN A 116 -4.67 14.48 -0.39
C ASN A 116 -4.79 12.95 -0.31
N GLY A 117 -5.33 12.41 0.79
CA GLY A 117 -5.54 10.99 0.98
C GLY A 117 -4.33 10.22 1.52
N VAL A 118 -4.60 9.03 2.00
CA VAL A 118 -3.64 8.12 2.61
C VAL A 118 -3.54 6.86 1.77
N LEU A 119 -2.32 6.44 1.43
CA LEU A 119 -2.05 5.22 0.69
C LEU A 119 -1.71 4.08 1.65
N LEU A 120 -2.58 3.07 1.72
CA LEU A 120 -2.40 1.86 2.51
C LEU A 120 -1.75 0.77 1.65
N GLY A 121 -0.58 0.27 2.06
CA GLY A 121 0.20 -0.72 1.32
C GLY A 121 0.43 -2.05 2.05
N SER A 122 -0.43 -2.44 2.99
CA SER A 122 -0.25 -3.64 3.82
C SER A 122 -1.50 -4.52 3.83
N GLY A 123 -1.37 -5.77 3.35
CA GLY A 123 -2.52 -6.67 3.18
C GLY A 123 -3.22 -7.07 4.47
N LYS A 124 -2.47 -7.43 5.52
CA LYS A 124 -3.06 -7.78 6.83
C LYS A 124 -3.76 -6.58 7.47
N LEU A 125 -3.11 -5.43 7.45
CA LEU A 125 -3.71 -4.20 7.98
C LEU A 125 -4.94 -3.78 7.17
N ALA A 126 -4.92 -3.97 5.85
CA ALA A 126 -6.09 -3.71 5.00
C ALA A 126 -7.30 -4.56 5.42
N ALA A 127 -7.11 -5.85 5.70
CA ALA A 127 -8.19 -6.71 6.18
C ALA A 127 -8.79 -6.20 7.51
N GLU A 128 -7.97 -5.72 8.44
CA GLU A 128 -8.45 -5.14 9.70
C GLU A 128 -9.21 -3.82 9.48
N LEU A 129 -8.66 -2.92 8.65
CA LEU A 129 -9.30 -1.64 8.38
C LEU A 129 -10.58 -1.79 7.54
N ASP A 130 -10.64 -2.81 6.70
CA ASP A 130 -11.86 -3.12 5.95
C ASP A 130 -12.98 -3.65 6.86
N ARG A 131 -12.65 -4.47 7.88
CA ARG A 131 -13.61 -4.84 8.93
C ARG A 131 -14.19 -3.65 9.68
N MET A 132 -13.41 -2.58 9.76
CA MET A 132 -13.79 -1.32 10.40
C MET A 132 -14.47 -0.32 9.46
N ASP A 133 -14.72 -0.69 8.21
CA ASP A 133 -15.31 0.20 7.20
C ASP A 133 -14.51 1.49 6.93
N LEU A 134 -13.18 1.43 7.04
CA LEU A 134 -12.30 2.60 6.90
C LEU A 134 -11.71 2.78 5.51
N ILE A 135 -11.65 1.73 4.68
CA ILE A 135 -11.10 1.80 3.32
C ILE A 135 -12.17 2.36 2.38
N ASP A 136 -11.82 3.39 1.63
CA ASP A 136 -12.71 4.09 0.69
C ASP A 136 -12.52 3.60 -0.75
N GLU A 137 -11.26 3.35 -1.14
CA GLU A 137 -10.89 2.97 -2.51
C GLU A 137 -9.87 1.83 -2.53
N TYR A 138 -9.88 1.06 -3.62
CA TYR A 138 -8.99 -0.08 -3.88
C TYR A 138 -8.35 0.12 -5.24
N LYS A 139 -7.03 0.33 -5.28
CA LYS A 139 -6.24 0.43 -6.50
C LYS A 139 -5.28 -0.76 -6.55
N LEU A 140 -5.72 -1.82 -7.19
CA LEU A 140 -5.06 -3.11 -7.18
C LEU A 140 -4.32 -3.34 -8.50
N LEU A 141 -3.10 -3.86 -8.44
CA LEU A 141 -2.36 -4.28 -9.62
C LEU A 141 -2.37 -5.81 -9.67
N VAL A 142 -3.23 -6.36 -10.54
CA VAL A 142 -3.43 -7.80 -10.69
C VAL A 142 -2.48 -8.33 -11.76
N HIS A 143 -1.54 -9.18 -11.35
CA HIS A 143 -0.54 -9.75 -12.24
C HIS A 143 -1.06 -11.03 -12.92
N PRO A 144 -0.65 -11.32 -14.17
CA PRO A 144 -1.07 -12.48 -14.95
C PRO A 144 -0.33 -13.74 -14.47
N ARG A 145 -0.49 -14.07 -13.19
CA ARG A 145 0.16 -15.19 -12.52
C ARG A 145 -0.83 -15.89 -11.59
N ILE A 146 -0.61 -17.18 -11.41
CA ILE A 146 -1.20 -18.01 -10.35
C ILE A 146 -0.02 -18.47 -9.50
N ALA A 147 0.10 -17.98 -8.28
CA ALA A 147 1.22 -18.30 -7.41
C ALA A 147 1.10 -19.72 -6.85
N GLY A 148 -0.09 -20.13 -6.46
CA GLY A 148 -0.34 -21.43 -5.83
C GLY A 148 0.14 -21.52 -4.38
N HIS A 149 0.61 -20.41 -3.81
CA HIS A 149 1.03 -20.28 -2.42
C HIS A 149 0.64 -18.91 -1.87
N GLY A 150 0.75 -18.72 -0.56
CA GLY A 150 0.41 -17.46 0.11
C GLY A 150 1.62 -16.77 0.70
N PRO A 151 1.42 -15.55 1.30
CA PRO A 151 0.17 -15.02 1.89
C PRO A 151 -0.84 -14.55 0.85
N THR A 152 -2.12 -14.71 1.16
CA THR A 152 -3.23 -14.25 0.33
C THR A 152 -3.99 -13.09 0.96
N LEU A 153 -4.65 -12.31 0.12
CA LEU A 153 -5.48 -11.20 0.57
C LEU A 153 -6.72 -11.75 1.32
N TYR A 154 -7.04 -11.15 2.47
CA TYR A 154 -8.18 -11.54 3.32
C TYR A 154 -8.19 -12.99 3.84
N GLU A 155 -7.04 -13.60 4.11
CA GLU A 155 -6.94 -14.95 4.67
C GLU A 155 -7.83 -15.17 5.91
N SER A 156 -7.93 -14.18 6.77
CA SER A 156 -8.75 -14.20 7.98
C SER A 156 -10.24 -13.91 7.72
N GLY A 157 -10.62 -13.75 6.46
CA GLY A 157 -12.00 -13.46 6.05
C GLY A 157 -12.49 -12.06 6.43
N LEU A 158 -13.71 -11.77 6.02
CA LEU A 158 -14.50 -10.59 6.40
C LEU A 158 -15.83 -11.05 6.98
N PRO A 159 -16.47 -10.24 7.85
CA PRO A 159 -17.78 -10.59 8.43
C PRO A 159 -18.89 -10.68 7.37
N SER A 160 -18.73 -9.97 6.24
CA SER A 160 -19.68 -10.00 5.12
C SER A 160 -18.99 -9.60 3.82
N THR A 161 -19.63 -9.93 2.68
CA THR A 161 -19.16 -9.50 1.35
C THR A 161 -19.13 -7.98 1.24
N ARG A 162 -18.03 -7.45 0.71
CA ARG A 162 -17.90 -6.04 0.33
C ARG A 162 -18.35 -5.86 -1.11
N ARG A 163 -19.26 -4.94 -1.34
CA ARG A 163 -19.63 -4.51 -2.69
C ARG A 163 -18.75 -3.33 -3.10
N LEU A 164 -18.25 -3.42 -4.32
CA LEU A 164 -17.37 -2.40 -4.90
C LEU A 164 -17.94 -1.95 -6.25
N GLU A 165 -17.73 -0.69 -6.57
CA GLU A 165 -18.04 -0.09 -7.87
C GLU A 165 -16.76 0.03 -8.67
N LEU A 166 -16.75 -0.49 -9.91
CA LEU A 166 -15.61 -0.35 -10.80
C LEU A 166 -15.53 1.10 -11.32
N ILE A 167 -14.39 1.72 -11.08
CA ILE A 167 -14.06 3.06 -11.60
C ILE A 167 -13.27 2.93 -12.91
N SER A 168 -12.24 2.07 -12.92
CA SER A 168 -11.44 1.80 -14.12
C SER A 168 -10.74 0.45 -14.04
N ALA A 169 -10.43 -0.12 -15.20
CA ALA A 169 -9.56 -1.27 -15.36
C ALA A 169 -8.67 -1.03 -16.58
N THR A 170 -7.36 -0.92 -16.35
CA THR A 170 -6.39 -0.58 -17.40
C THR A 170 -5.38 -1.70 -17.53
N PRO A 171 -5.36 -2.42 -18.67
CA PRO A 171 -4.34 -3.41 -18.95
C PRO A 171 -3.00 -2.73 -19.21
N LEU A 172 -1.93 -3.34 -18.68
CA LEU A 172 -0.54 -2.95 -18.91
C LEU A 172 0.09 -3.91 -19.95
N ARG A 173 1.18 -3.47 -20.58
CA ARG A 173 1.87 -4.27 -21.62
C ARG A 173 2.40 -5.61 -21.11
N CYS A 174 2.78 -5.69 -19.84
CA CYS A 174 3.19 -6.95 -19.20
C CYS A 174 2.03 -7.94 -18.93
N GLY A 175 0.80 -7.56 -19.24
CA GLY A 175 -0.39 -8.37 -18.98
C GLY A 175 -1.01 -8.16 -17.59
N ALA A 176 -0.40 -7.36 -16.72
CA ALA A 176 -1.05 -6.96 -15.47
C ALA A 176 -2.22 -6.01 -15.76
N VAL A 177 -3.19 -5.98 -14.86
CA VAL A 177 -4.36 -5.08 -14.95
C VAL A 177 -4.38 -4.18 -13.71
N ALA A 178 -4.29 -2.87 -13.93
CA ALA A 178 -4.49 -1.88 -12.89
C ALA A 178 -6.00 -1.66 -12.70
N MET A 179 -6.53 -2.07 -11.56
CA MET A 179 -7.95 -2.01 -11.23
C MET A 179 -8.21 -0.96 -10.17
N HIS A 180 -9.15 -0.07 -10.42
CA HIS A 180 -9.60 0.92 -9.45
C HIS A 180 -11.07 0.69 -9.13
N TYR A 181 -11.32 0.45 -7.86
CA TYR A 181 -12.67 0.31 -7.30
C TYR A 181 -12.89 1.31 -6.19
N ARG A 182 -14.15 1.69 -6.01
CA ARG A 182 -14.63 2.43 -4.83
C ARG A 182 -15.58 1.54 -4.03
N ARG A 183 -15.63 1.74 -2.72
CA ARG A 183 -16.65 1.11 -1.90
C ARG A 183 -18.02 1.59 -2.33
N ALA A 184 -18.95 0.63 -2.59
CA ALA A 184 -20.35 0.94 -2.80
C ALA A 184 -20.98 1.40 -1.47
N GLY A 185 -21.83 2.42 -1.53
CA GLY A 185 -22.53 2.96 -0.40
C GLY A 185 -23.55 1.98 0.21
#